data_5d0998e1ef8d3263ba10bd7300b2e2c7
#
_entry.id   5d0998e1ef8d3263ba10bd7300b2e2c7
#
_cell.length_a   1.000
_cell.length_b   1.000
_cell.length_c   1.000
_cell.angle_alpha   90.00
_cell.angle_beta   90.00
_cell.angle_gamma   90.00
#
_symmetry.space_group_name_H-M   'P 1'
#
loop_
_entity.id
_entity.type
_entity.pdbx_description
1 polymer ?
#
loop_
_entity_poly.entity_id
_entity_poly.type
_entity_poly.pdbx_seq_one_letter_code
_entity_poly.pdbx_strand_id
1 'polypeptide(L)'
;NTILKKKFPIKYINIETKKNILSSQTKSYVNKFIKLEKKINSSIIEIHNRPTYVRLLSSILNDRIYSLYFHNDPLSMDGSKSIEDRKFLLKNCYKIIFNSNWSKKRFLEGLENKFINSDKLAVFYQSASKGNLSLLKYKKKWITFVGKLNRAKGYDIFCKAIKDILDKNLNWKAKIIGDEKREII
;
A
#
# COMPACT_ATOMS: atom_id res chain seq x y z
N ASN A 1 -8.35 -10.71 11.17
CA ASN A 1 -8.02 -9.82 12.31
C ASN A 1 -7.93 -10.54 13.65
N THR A 2 -8.64 -11.66 13.87
CA THR A 2 -8.67 -12.39 15.14
C THR A 2 -7.39 -13.21 15.41
N ILE A 3 -6.73 -13.69 14.38
CA ILE A 3 -5.52 -14.52 14.48
C ILE A 3 -4.30 -13.69 14.91
N LEU A 4 -4.16 -12.47 14.37
CA LEU A 4 -3.07 -11.56 14.74
C LEU A 4 -3.19 -11.05 16.17
N LYS A 5 -4.41 -10.82 16.67
CA LYS A 5 -4.66 -10.38 18.06
C LYS A 5 -4.18 -11.39 19.12
N LYS A 6 -4.18 -12.70 18.81
CA LYS A 6 -3.71 -13.74 19.74
C LYS A 6 -2.19 -13.83 19.83
N LYS A 7 -1.46 -13.37 18.81
CA LYS A 7 0.00 -13.54 18.73
C LYS A 7 0.80 -12.31 19.17
N PHE A 8 0.19 -11.13 19.05
CA PHE A 8 0.84 -9.85 19.40
C PHE A 8 -0.17 -8.90 20.03
N PRO A 9 0.20 -8.15 21.10
CA PRO A 9 -0.67 -7.16 21.74
C PRO A 9 -0.79 -5.90 20.87
N ILE A 10 -1.48 -6.03 19.73
CA ILE A 10 -1.69 -4.92 18.79
C ILE A 10 -2.97 -4.19 19.17
N LYS A 11 -2.86 -2.89 19.44
CA LYS A 11 -3.99 -1.99 19.64
C LYS A 11 -4.37 -1.33 18.32
N TYR A 12 -5.60 -1.55 17.87
CA TYR A 12 -6.15 -0.90 16.70
C TYR A 12 -6.96 0.32 17.11
N ILE A 13 -6.65 1.48 16.51
CA ILE A 13 -7.38 2.73 16.74
C ILE A 13 -7.88 3.21 15.37
N ASN A 14 -9.19 3.35 15.24
CA ASN A 14 -9.80 3.93 14.05
C ASN A 14 -9.91 5.45 14.24
N ILE A 15 -9.29 6.21 13.32
CA ILE A 15 -9.39 7.67 13.30
C ILE A 15 -10.42 8.07 12.26
N GLU A 16 -11.65 8.26 12.68
CA GLU A 16 -12.71 8.75 11.81
C GLU A 16 -12.53 10.23 11.47
N THR A 17 -12.65 10.56 10.20
CA THR A 17 -12.62 11.95 9.73
C THR A 17 -13.89 12.28 8.97
N LYS A 18 -14.57 13.34 9.37
CA LYS A 18 -15.67 13.91 8.59
C LYS A 18 -15.09 14.88 7.56
N LYS A 19 -15.67 14.90 6.35
CA LYS A 19 -15.37 15.97 5.38
C LYS A 19 -15.86 17.28 5.96
N ASN A 20 -14.97 18.22 6.17
CA ASN A 20 -15.32 19.61 6.51
C ASN A 20 -15.04 20.50 5.30
N ILE A 21 -15.90 21.48 5.07
CA ILE A 21 -15.80 22.45 3.98
C ILE A 21 -14.50 23.26 4.08
N LEU A 22 -13.95 23.45 5.29
CA LEU A 22 -12.79 24.30 5.56
C LEU A 22 -11.43 23.57 5.66
N SER A 23 -11.41 22.23 5.64
CA SER A 23 -10.15 21.49 5.75
C SER A 23 -10.13 20.21 4.91
N SER A 24 -9.00 19.93 4.27
CA SER A 24 -8.85 18.65 3.56
C SER A 24 -8.94 17.48 4.55
N GLN A 25 -9.51 16.37 4.10
CA GLN A 25 -9.63 15.14 4.90
C GLN A 25 -8.26 14.68 5.43
N THR A 26 -7.21 14.86 4.64
CA THR A 26 -5.82 14.56 5.03
C THR A 26 -5.37 15.40 6.23
N LYS A 27 -5.58 16.71 6.21
CA LYS A 27 -5.24 17.59 7.35
C LYS A 27 -6.03 17.22 8.60
N SER A 28 -7.33 16.95 8.45
CA SER A 28 -8.18 16.52 9.57
C SER A 28 -7.68 15.21 10.21
N TYR A 29 -7.31 14.22 9.38
CA TYR A 29 -6.74 12.96 9.85
C TYR A 29 -5.43 13.18 10.60
N VAL A 30 -4.49 13.91 9.99
CA VAL A 30 -3.17 14.20 10.58
C VAL A 30 -3.31 14.93 11.91
N ASN A 31 -4.16 15.94 12.01
CA ASN A 31 -4.40 16.66 13.27
C ASN A 31 -4.94 15.76 14.39
N LYS A 32 -5.85 14.85 14.07
CA LYS A 32 -6.35 13.86 15.04
C LYS A 32 -5.28 12.86 15.45
N PHE A 33 -4.48 12.40 14.49
CA PHE A 33 -3.35 11.54 14.75
C PHE A 33 -2.33 12.21 15.69
N ILE A 34 -1.97 13.48 15.44
CA ILE A 34 -1.04 14.23 16.29
C ILE A 34 -1.55 14.32 17.73
N LYS A 35 -2.84 14.61 17.93
CA LYS A 35 -3.42 14.66 19.27
C LYS A 35 -3.35 13.32 19.99
N LEU A 36 -3.53 12.22 19.27
CA LEU A 36 -3.41 10.87 19.80
C LEU A 36 -1.96 10.53 20.11
N GLU A 37 -1.05 10.81 19.16
CA GLU A 37 0.38 10.51 19.26
C GLU A 37 1.07 11.24 20.42
N LYS A 38 0.69 12.50 20.66
CA LYS A 38 1.18 13.25 21.85
C LYS A 38 0.81 12.58 23.18
N LYS A 39 -0.26 11.77 23.21
CA LYS A 39 -0.63 11.01 24.42
C LYS A 39 0.08 9.66 24.48
N ILE A 40 0.31 9.01 23.34
CA ILE A 40 0.97 7.71 23.24
C ILE A 40 2.49 7.86 23.40
N ASN A 41 3.03 8.92 22.84
CA ASN A 41 4.46 9.27 22.85
C ASN A 41 5.35 8.16 22.27
N SER A 42 5.01 7.66 21.07
CA SER A 42 5.78 6.61 20.40
C SER A 42 7.12 7.15 19.89
N SER A 43 8.15 6.31 19.89
CA SER A 43 9.47 6.68 19.37
C SER A 43 9.53 6.62 17.84
N ILE A 44 8.76 5.71 17.24
CA ILE A 44 8.78 5.41 15.81
C ILE A 44 7.37 5.54 15.23
N ILE A 45 7.27 6.24 14.11
CA ILE A 45 6.04 6.34 13.31
C ILE A 45 6.29 5.70 11.96
N GLU A 46 5.60 4.59 11.69
CA GLU A 46 5.62 3.95 10.38
C GLU A 46 4.44 4.41 9.54
N ILE A 47 4.72 4.89 8.34
CA ILE A 47 3.73 5.45 7.41
C ILE A 47 3.65 4.56 6.18
N HIS A 48 2.46 4.09 5.84
CA HIS A 48 2.23 3.26 4.67
C HIS A 48 1.55 4.04 3.55
N ASN A 49 2.24 4.13 2.40
CA ASN A 49 1.67 4.62 1.15
C ASN A 49 1.08 6.05 1.21
N ARG A 50 1.63 6.89 2.11
CA ARG A 50 1.18 8.28 2.31
C ARG A 50 2.37 9.22 2.55
N PRO A 51 3.24 9.46 1.53
CA PRO A 51 4.46 10.26 1.72
C PRO A 51 4.18 11.71 2.17
N THR A 52 3.05 12.31 1.79
CA THR A 52 2.60 13.60 2.31
C THR A 52 2.49 13.65 3.84
N TYR A 53 2.19 12.52 4.50
CA TYR A 53 2.08 12.49 5.96
C TYR A 53 3.43 12.67 6.63
N VAL A 54 4.53 12.22 6.02
CA VAL A 54 5.87 12.49 6.54
C VAL A 54 6.09 14.00 6.68
N ARG A 55 5.77 14.77 5.62
CA ARG A 55 5.93 16.23 5.63
C ARG A 55 5.07 16.92 6.71
N LEU A 56 3.82 16.49 6.83
CA LEU A 56 2.89 17.09 7.78
C LEU A 56 3.19 16.72 9.23
N LEU A 57 3.68 15.51 9.47
CA LEU A 57 3.96 15.04 10.83
C LEU A 57 5.34 15.49 11.31
N SER A 58 6.36 15.41 10.46
CA SER A 58 7.73 15.76 10.86
C SER A 58 7.93 17.26 11.21
N SER A 59 7.05 18.13 10.72
CA SER A 59 7.06 19.55 11.11
C SER A 59 6.53 19.82 12.53
N ILE A 60 5.76 18.89 13.11
CA ILE A 60 5.08 19.05 14.40
C ILE A 60 5.61 18.06 15.44
N LEU A 61 5.92 16.84 15.02
CA LEU A 61 6.47 15.75 15.84
C LEU A 61 7.92 15.49 15.37
N ASN A 62 8.77 16.48 15.53
CA ASN A 62 10.13 16.50 15.00
C ASN A 62 11.12 15.60 15.78
N ASP A 63 10.72 15.14 16.94
CA ASP A 63 11.45 14.22 17.82
C ASP A 63 11.15 12.74 17.57
N ARG A 64 10.35 12.42 16.52
CA ARG A 64 10.00 11.05 16.15
C ARG A 64 10.87 10.53 15.01
N ILE A 65 11.09 9.21 15.03
CA ILE A 65 11.73 8.48 13.92
C ILE A 65 10.66 8.10 12.92
N TYR A 66 10.85 8.47 11.65
CA TYR A 66 9.92 8.17 10.58
C TYR A 66 10.42 7.05 9.68
N SER A 67 9.58 6.03 9.47
CA SER A 67 9.74 5.03 8.41
C SER A 67 8.60 5.14 7.41
N LEU A 68 8.90 5.14 6.12
CA LEU A 68 7.91 5.22 5.05
C LEU A 68 7.93 3.95 4.21
N TYR A 69 6.78 3.32 4.06
CA TYR A 69 6.61 2.11 3.26
C TYR A 69 5.84 2.41 1.97
N PHE A 70 6.43 2.14 0.81
CA PHE A 70 5.79 2.23 -0.49
C PHE A 70 5.27 0.88 -0.95
N HIS A 71 3.95 0.79 -1.20
CA HIS A 71 3.28 -0.38 -1.74
C HIS A 71 2.92 -0.22 -3.23
N ASN A 72 2.94 1.01 -3.73
CA ASN A 72 2.62 1.38 -5.12
C ASN A 72 3.78 2.18 -5.73
N ASP A 73 3.61 2.63 -6.98
CA ASP A 73 4.58 3.49 -7.66
C ASP A 73 4.79 4.80 -6.90
N PRO A 74 6.01 5.08 -6.40
CA PRO A 74 6.31 6.31 -5.67
C PRO A 74 6.05 7.57 -6.49
N LEU A 75 6.23 7.52 -7.82
CA LEU A 75 6.04 8.69 -8.69
C LEU A 75 4.56 8.99 -8.97
N SER A 76 3.66 8.09 -8.63
CA SER A 76 2.21 8.32 -8.73
C SER A 76 1.59 8.97 -7.49
N MET A 77 2.36 9.15 -6.41
CA MET A 77 1.83 9.59 -5.12
C MET A 77 2.18 11.03 -4.79
N ASP A 78 1.22 11.80 -4.30
CA ASP A 78 1.45 13.14 -3.79
C ASP A 78 2.44 13.10 -2.61
N GLY A 79 3.45 13.99 -2.66
CA GLY A 79 4.54 14.05 -1.68
C GLY A 79 5.74 13.15 -1.99
N SER A 80 5.77 12.54 -3.19
CA SER A 80 6.94 11.82 -3.72
C SER A 80 7.11 11.92 -5.24
N LYS A 81 6.25 12.68 -5.93
CA LYS A 81 6.30 12.85 -7.38
C LYS A 81 7.54 13.62 -7.83
N SER A 82 7.81 14.76 -7.19
CA SER A 82 8.93 15.62 -7.57
C SER A 82 10.25 15.13 -6.97
N ILE A 83 11.35 15.59 -7.54
CA ILE A 83 12.71 15.34 -7.02
C ILE A 83 12.83 15.95 -5.62
N GLU A 84 12.31 17.15 -5.41
CA GLU A 84 12.33 17.89 -4.15
C GLU A 84 11.56 17.14 -3.05
N ASP A 85 10.40 16.57 -3.38
CA ASP A 85 9.64 15.73 -2.44
C ASP A 85 10.46 14.52 -2.00
N ARG A 86 11.10 13.84 -2.93
CA ARG A 86 11.89 12.65 -2.63
C ARG A 86 13.18 12.98 -1.86
N LYS A 87 13.83 14.12 -2.16
CA LYS A 87 14.94 14.65 -1.36
C LYS A 87 14.48 14.97 0.07
N PHE A 88 13.28 15.54 0.21
CA PHE A 88 12.69 15.79 1.53
C PHE A 88 12.46 14.49 2.30
N LEU A 89 11.92 13.46 1.68
CA LEU A 89 11.71 12.14 2.29
C LEU A 89 13.04 11.49 2.71
N LEU A 90 14.07 11.54 1.85
CA LEU A 90 15.41 11.05 2.15
C LEU A 90 16.05 11.78 3.35
N LYS A 91 15.79 13.08 3.51
CA LYS A 91 16.26 13.85 4.65
C LYS A 91 15.56 13.45 5.95
N ASN A 92 14.23 13.31 5.92
CA ASN A 92 13.39 13.23 7.11
C ASN A 92 13.01 11.80 7.53
N CYS A 93 13.14 10.80 6.65
CA CYS A 93 12.93 9.41 7.03
C CYS A 93 14.23 8.75 7.51
N TYR A 94 14.09 7.91 8.52
CA TYR A 94 15.13 6.97 8.93
C TYR A 94 15.26 5.83 7.93
N LYS A 95 14.13 5.26 7.51
CA LYS A 95 14.05 4.23 6.46
C LYS A 95 12.94 4.54 5.47
N ILE A 96 13.20 4.26 4.20
CA ILE A 96 12.22 4.24 3.13
C ILE A 96 12.23 2.83 2.55
N ILE A 97 11.10 2.15 2.67
CA ILE A 97 10.97 0.73 2.37
C ILE A 97 10.09 0.56 1.13
N PHE A 98 10.52 -0.27 0.23
CA PHE A 98 9.84 -0.57 -1.04
C PHE A 98 9.41 -2.03 -1.07
N ASN A 99 8.26 -2.30 -1.69
CA ASN A 99 7.79 -3.66 -1.89
C ASN A 99 8.49 -4.42 -3.03
N SER A 100 9.31 -3.73 -3.82
CA SER A 100 10.05 -4.32 -4.95
C SER A 100 11.26 -3.48 -5.37
N ASN A 101 12.20 -4.09 -6.07
CA ASN A 101 13.31 -3.37 -6.71
C ASN A 101 12.81 -2.37 -7.76
N TRP A 102 11.71 -2.69 -8.45
CA TRP A 102 11.09 -1.78 -9.40
C TRP A 102 10.65 -0.47 -8.73
N SER A 103 9.91 -0.54 -7.62
CA SER A 103 9.47 0.66 -6.90
C SER A 103 10.64 1.46 -6.30
N LYS A 104 11.71 0.79 -5.83
CA LYS A 104 12.95 1.47 -5.43
C LYS A 104 13.59 2.20 -6.61
N LYS A 105 13.70 1.56 -7.79
CA LYS A 105 14.25 2.18 -9.01
C LYS A 105 13.42 3.39 -9.43
N ARG A 106 12.09 3.27 -9.41
CA ARG A 106 11.17 4.38 -9.70
C ARG A 106 11.39 5.58 -8.76
N PHE A 107 11.54 5.32 -7.47
CA PHE A 107 11.82 6.38 -6.50
C PHE A 107 13.13 7.12 -6.79
N LEU A 108 14.12 6.42 -7.29
CA LEU A 108 15.46 6.97 -7.59
C LEU A 108 15.52 7.73 -8.93
N GLU A 109 14.53 7.61 -9.81
CA GLU A 109 14.56 8.27 -11.11
C GLU A 109 14.78 9.78 -11.01
N GLY A 110 15.82 10.29 -11.67
CA GLY A 110 16.20 11.70 -11.65
C GLY A 110 16.87 12.19 -10.37
N LEU A 111 17.10 11.32 -9.37
CA LEU A 111 17.92 11.64 -8.21
C LEU A 111 19.40 11.42 -8.51
N GLU A 112 20.25 12.14 -7.78
CA GLU A 112 21.71 12.03 -7.90
C GLU A 112 22.21 10.64 -7.49
N ASN A 113 23.28 10.15 -8.14
CA ASN A 113 23.85 8.83 -7.90
C ASN A 113 24.24 8.55 -6.44
N LYS A 114 24.58 9.56 -5.67
CA LYS A 114 24.89 9.41 -4.23
C LYS A 114 23.74 8.80 -3.42
N PHE A 115 22.48 8.89 -3.89
CA PHE A 115 21.34 8.33 -3.20
C PHE A 115 21.09 6.86 -3.51
N ILE A 116 21.68 6.30 -4.58
CA ILE A 116 21.43 4.92 -5.04
C ILE A 116 21.80 3.91 -3.95
N ASN A 117 22.94 4.12 -3.29
CA ASN A 117 23.48 3.24 -2.26
C ASN A 117 23.19 3.75 -0.83
N SER A 118 22.17 4.61 -0.67
CA SER A 118 21.78 5.07 0.64
C SER A 118 21.30 3.91 1.52
N ASP A 119 21.87 3.78 2.70
CA ASP A 119 21.45 2.80 3.73
C ASP A 119 19.99 3.00 4.19
N LYS A 120 19.43 4.18 3.92
CA LYS A 120 18.02 4.49 4.20
C LYS A 120 17.05 3.74 3.28
N LEU A 121 17.48 3.23 2.13
CA LEU A 121 16.62 2.60 1.12
C LEU A 121 16.67 1.08 1.21
N ALA A 122 15.58 0.48 1.64
CA ALA A 122 15.45 -0.98 1.76
C ALA A 122 14.36 -1.55 0.86
N VAL A 123 14.52 -2.80 0.44
CA VAL A 123 13.47 -3.56 -0.27
C VAL A 123 13.05 -4.71 0.62
N PHE A 124 11.74 -4.75 0.95
CA PHE A 124 11.10 -5.85 1.65
C PHE A 124 9.92 -6.36 0.84
N TYR A 125 10.07 -7.56 0.30
CA TYR A 125 8.99 -8.20 -0.46
C TYR A 125 7.83 -8.55 0.47
N GLN A 126 6.62 -8.21 0.02
CA GLN A 126 5.42 -8.60 0.74
C GLN A 126 5.21 -10.11 0.59
N SER A 127 4.83 -10.75 1.68
CA SER A 127 4.48 -12.17 1.70
C SER A 127 3.13 -12.37 2.38
N ALA A 128 2.47 -13.46 2.03
CA ALA A 128 1.30 -13.94 2.75
C ALA A 128 1.70 -15.06 3.70
N SER A 129 1.00 -15.18 4.82
CA SER A 129 1.16 -16.34 5.69
C SER A 129 0.79 -17.62 4.92
N LYS A 130 1.61 -18.65 5.06
CA LYS A 130 1.32 -19.97 4.52
C LYS A 130 0.06 -20.49 5.19
N GLY A 131 -1.07 -20.46 4.49
CA GLY A 131 -2.31 -21.07 4.97
C GLY A 131 -2.19 -22.60 5.04
N ASN A 132 -3.05 -23.24 5.79
CA ASN A 132 -3.22 -24.69 5.71
C ASN A 132 -3.76 -25.01 4.30
N LEU A 133 -2.85 -25.29 3.39
CA LEU A 133 -3.19 -25.85 2.09
C LEU A 133 -3.64 -27.29 2.35
N SER A 134 -4.93 -27.52 2.50
CA SER A 134 -5.47 -28.84 2.28
C SER A 134 -5.15 -29.19 0.84
N LEU A 135 -4.29 -30.17 0.62
CA LEU A 135 -4.04 -30.72 -0.70
C LEU A 135 -5.38 -31.26 -1.22
N LEU A 136 -6.05 -30.46 -2.03
CA LEU A 136 -7.25 -30.93 -2.73
C LEU A 136 -6.78 -32.11 -3.62
N LYS A 137 -7.20 -33.31 -3.26
CA LYS A 137 -6.93 -34.53 -4.03
C LYS A 137 -7.40 -34.39 -5.48
N TYR A 138 -8.42 -33.55 -5.72
CA TYR A 138 -8.98 -33.33 -7.05
C TYR A 138 -9.08 -31.82 -7.33
N LYS A 139 -8.31 -31.34 -8.30
CA LYS A 139 -8.43 -29.97 -8.81
C LYS A 139 -9.63 -29.91 -9.78
N LYS A 140 -10.46 -28.89 -9.60
CA LYS A 140 -11.52 -28.60 -10.57
C LYS A 140 -10.91 -27.87 -11.78
N LYS A 141 -11.47 -28.06 -12.96
CA LYS A 141 -11.11 -27.32 -14.18
C LYS A 141 -11.72 -25.91 -14.14
N TRP A 142 -11.21 -25.08 -13.24
CA TRP A 142 -11.66 -23.70 -13.04
C TRP A 142 -10.51 -22.73 -13.24
N ILE A 143 -10.78 -21.66 -13.99
CA ILE A 143 -9.92 -20.50 -14.09
C ILE A 143 -10.53 -19.41 -13.23
N THR A 144 -9.79 -18.93 -12.23
CA THR A 144 -10.36 -18.02 -11.21
C THR A 144 -9.69 -16.66 -11.29
N PHE A 145 -10.49 -15.60 -11.43
CA PHE A 145 -10.08 -14.23 -11.19
C PHE A 145 -10.37 -13.87 -9.73
N VAL A 146 -9.41 -13.25 -9.05
CA VAL A 146 -9.57 -12.74 -7.68
C VAL A 146 -9.08 -11.30 -7.62
N GLY A 147 -9.97 -10.35 -7.37
CA GLY A 147 -9.59 -8.94 -7.31
C GLY A 147 -10.79 -8.01 -7.43
N LYS A 148 -10.54 -6.71 -7.34
CA LYS A 148 -11.58 -5.72 -7.66
C LYS A 148 -11.98 -5.82 -9.12
N LEU A 149 -13.29 -5.69 -9.39
CA LEU A 149 -13.84 -5.80 -10.73
C LEU A 149 -13.70 -4.47 -11.48
N ASN A 150 -12.45 -4.07 -11.77
CA ASN A 150 -12.14 -2.82 -12.46
C ASN A 150 -10.95 -2.98 -13.41
N ARG A 151 -10.77 -1.99 -14.29
CA ARG A 151 -9.70 -1.97 -15.29
C ARG A 151 -8.31 -2.00 -14.68
N ALA A 152 -8.09 -1.33 -13.55
CA ALA A 152 -6.80 -1.31 -12.88
C ALA A 152 -6.33 -2.70 -12.39
N LYS A 153 -7.25 -3.66 -12.27
CA LYS A 153 -6.97 -5.07 -11.93
C LYS A 153 -7.02 -6.00 -13.14
N GLY A 154 -7.24 -5.45 -14.34
CA GLY A 154 -7.30 -6.22 -15.58
C GLY A 154 -8.55 -7.10 -15.70
N TYR A 155 -9.64 -6.74 -15.01
CA TYR A 155 -10.88 -7.52 -15.06
C TYR A 155 -11.46 -7.59 -16.47
N ASP A 156 -11.45 -6.48 -17.21
CA ASP A 156 -11.87 -6.40 -18.61
C ASP A 156 -11.00 -7.28 -19.54
N ILE A 157 -9.70 -7.34 -19.29
CA ILE A 157 -8.77 -8.21 -20.02
C ILE A 157 -9.09 -9.68 -19.71
N PHE A 158 -9.32 -9.99 -18.41
CA PHE A 158 -9.71 -11.34 -18.00
C PHE A 158 -11.01 -11.78 -18.68
N CYS A 159 -12.04 -10.93 -18.72
CA CYS A 159 -13.31 -11.25 -19.35
C CYS A 159 -13.18 -11.56 -20.85
N LYS A 160 -12.35 -10.82 -21.57
CA LYS A 160 -12.08 -11.09 -22.99
C LYS A 160 -11.33 -12.42 -23.18
N ALA A 161 -10.24 -12.62 -22.46
CA ALA A 161 -9.42 -13.81 -22.58
C ALA A 161 -10.17 -15.08 -22.15
N ILE A 162 -10.96 -15.01 -21.09
CA ILE A 162 -11.68 -16.18 -20.58
C ILE A 162 -12.78 -16.66 -21.54
N LYS A 163 -13.43 -15.75 -22.26
CA LYS A 163 -14.40 -16.10 -23.30
C LYS A 163 -13.75 -17.00 -24.35
N ASP A 164 -12.63 -16.55 -24.94
CA ASP A 164 -11.94 -17.30 -26.00
C ASP A 164 -11.42 -18.66 -25.51
N ILE A 165 -11.05 -18.76 -24.23
CA ILE A 165 -10.58 -20.01 -23.63
C ILE A 165 -11.76 -20.98 -23.43
N LEU A 166 -12.90 -20.51 -22.93
CA LEU A 166 -14.06 -21.36 -22.64
C LEU A 166 -14.74 -21.84 -23.91
N ASP A 167 -14.77 -21.02 -24.96
CA ASP A 167 -15.29 -21.42 -26.28
C ASP A 167 -14.52 -22.61 -26.87
N LYS A 168 -13.25 -22.75 -26.56
CA LYS A 168 -12.36 -23.84 -27.00
C LYS A 168 -12.25 -24.99 -26.01
N ASN A 169 -12.72 -24.81 -24.78
CA ASN A 169 -12.54 -25.76 -23.68
C ASN A 169 -13.84 -25.94 -22.88
N LEU A 170 -14.83 -26.59 -23.46
CA LEU A 170 -16.19 -26.69 -22.91
C LEU A 170 -16.29 -27.34 -21.52
N ASN A 171 -15.28 -28.08 -21.09
CA ASN A 171 -15.22 -28.71 -19.75
C ASN A 171 -14.56 -27.84 -18.68
N TRP A 172 -14.09 -26.64 -19.02
CA TRP A 172 -13.59 -25.65 -18.08
C TRP A 172 -14.68 -24.66 -17.67
N LYS A 173 -14.52 -24.04 -16.52
CA LYS A 173 -15.41 -23.00 -16.00
C LYS A 173 -14.59 -21.80 -15.52
N ALA A 174 -15.17 -20.62 -15.60
CA ALA A 174 -14.63 -19.42 -14.97
C ALA A 174 -15.28 -19.18 -13.61
N LYS A 175 -14.47 -18.65 -12.66
CA LYS A 175 -14.97 -18.16 -11.38
C LYS A 175 -14.40 -16.77 -11.14
N ILE A 176 -15.27 -15.84 -10.79
CA ILE A 176 -14.91 -14.45 -10.49
C ILE A 176 -15.22 -14.20 -9.02
N ILE A 177 -14.22 -13.71 -8.29
CA ILE A 177 -14.31 -13.37 -6.86
C ILE A 177 -13.81 -11.94 -6.68
N GLY A 178 -14.70 -11.05 -6.33
CA GLY A 178 -14.38 -9.64 -6.11
C GLY A 178 -15.62 -8.76 -6.16
N ASP A 179 -15.41 -7.47 -5.88
CA ASP A 179 -16.44 -6.45 -5.90
C ASP A 179 -15.82 -5.10 -6.31
N GLU A 180 -16.60 -4.23 -6.92
CA GLU A 180 -16.24 -2.84 -7.16
C GLU A 180 -17.52 -1.97 -7.16
N LYS A 181 -17.67 -1.21 -6.08
CA LYS A 181 -18.84 -0.33 -5.89
C LYS A 181 -18.77 1.00 -6.64
N ARG A 182 -17.63 1.32 -7.25
CA ARG A 182 -17.35 2.64 -7.85
C ARG A 182 -17.43 2.64 -9.37
N GLU A 183 -17.32 1.50 -10.00
CA GLU A 183 -17.42 1.34 -11.45
C GLU A 183 -18.65 0.47 -11.75
N ILE A 184 -19.62 1.06 -12.44
CA ILE A 184 -20.68 0.31 -13.11
C ILE A 184 -20.06 -0.13 -14.44
N ILE A 185 -19.89 -1.43 -14.60
CA ILE A 185 -19.39 -2.04 -15.83
C ILE A 185 -20.56 -2.43 -16.68
#